data_a4a9026c525c488c196ed26d8352c102
#
_entry.id   a4a9026c525c488c196ed26d8352c102
#
_cell.length_a   1.000
_cell.length_b   1.000
_cell.length_c   1.000
_cell.angle_alpha   90.00
_cell.angle_beta   90.00
_cell.angle_gamma   90.00
#
_symmetry.space_group_name_H-M   'P 1'
#
loop_
_entity.id
_entity.type
_entity.pdbx_description
1 polymer ?
#
loop_
_entity_poly.entity_id
_entity_poly.type
_entity_poly.pdbx_seq_one_letter_code
_entity_poly.pdbx_strand_id
1 'polypeptide(L)'
;LAHEFITGLNHVSGSFRDYGLSMTTATGQRLDIAKLAPEVYKAMIALDAAARKGLEPTLVELVLTRASQLNHCAWCLDMHTRDARKVGVTEQKLYLLNAWEEARGMYSDRERAALALTEAVTVLTDGFVPDEVYSEAAAEFSDEELAQLISVILTINAWNRIAVTTRKAPPVRS
;
A
#
# COMPACT_ATOMS: atom_id res chain seq x y z
N LEU A 1 18.93 43.58 -20.56
CA LEU A 1 19.62 42.60 -19.65
C LEU A 1 18.74 41.39 -19.43
N ALA A 2 18.45 40.62 -20.48
CA ALA A 2 17.77 39.33 -20.41
C ALA A 2 18.07 38.55 -21.71
N HIS A 3 19.33 38.21 -21.95
CA HIS A 3 19.72 37.35 -23.06
C HIS A 3 21.14 36.82 -22.77
N GLU A 4 21.26 35.81 -21.94
CA GLU A 4 22.47 34.98 -21.85
C GLU A 4 22.30 33.94 -20.73
N PHE A 5 21.40 32.94 -20.90
CA PHE A 5 21.42 31.71 -20.10
C PHE A 5 20.77 30.52 -20.86
N ILE A 6 21.02 30.42 -22.18
CA ILE A 6 20.66 29.19 -22.91
C ILE A 6 21.83 28.85 -23.87
N THR A 7 22.96 28.40 -23.32
CA THR A 7 23.96 27.62 -24.06
C THR A 7 24.76 26.79 -23.07
N GLY A 8 24.33 25.57 -22.81
CA GLY A 8 25.08 24.67 -21.91
C GLY A 8 24.42 23.30 -21.69
N LEU A 9 23.60 22.85 -22.61
CA LEU A 9 23.05 21.48 -22.58
C LEU A 9 23.49 20.74 -23.88
N ASN A 10 24.78 20.50 -24.00
CA ASN A 10 25.28 19.58 -25.02
C ASN A 10 26.16 18.51 -24.38
N HIS A 11 25.76 17.27 -24.62
CA HIS A 11 26.50 16.01 -24.45
C HIS A 11 26.74 15.51 -23.01
N VAL A 12 25.71 14.89 -22.42
CA VAL A 12 25.91 13.66 -21.68
C VAL A 12 25.26 12.52 -22.49
N SER A 13 25.85 12.16 -23.60
CA SER A 13 25.65 10.86 -24.25
C SER A 13 26.51 9.81 -23.55
N GLY A 14 26.37 9.68 -22.24
CA GLY A 14 26.87 8.55 -21.48
C GLY A 14 25.92 7.38 -21.68
N SER A 15 26.37 6.37 -22.43
CA SER A 15 25.67 5.11 -22.58
C SER A 15 25.40 4.52 -21.17
N PHE A 16 24.15 4.35 -20.79
CA PHE A 16 23.70 3.66 -19.57
C PHE A 16 24.08 2.17 -19.52
N ARG A 17 24.99 1.71 -20.38
CA ARG A 17 25.42 0.32 -20.49
C ARG A 17 26.54 -0.10 -19.53
N ASP A 18 27.20 0.83 -18.84
CA ASP A 18 28.39 0.52 -18.03
C ASP A 18 28.19 0.40 -16.52
N TYR A 19 26.97 0.65 -16.05
CA TYR A 19 26.60 0.25 -14.69
C TYR A 19 25.96 -1.12 -14.79
N GLY A 20 26.64 -2.18 -14.36
CA GLY A 20 26.21 -3.58 -14.38
C GLY A 20 24.77 -3.78 -13.88
N LEU A 21 23.81 -3.32 -14.65
CA LEU A 21 22.38 -3.48 -14.42
C LEU A 21 22.06 -4.95 -14.63
N SER A 22 21.93 -5.66 -13.52
CA SER A 22 21.32 -6.98 -13.44
C SER A 22 20.11 -7.03 -14.36
N MET A 23 20.14 -7.95 -15.33
CA MET A 23 19.09 -8.13 -16.31
C MET A 23 17.74 -8.24 -15.61
N THR A 24 16.82 -7.35 -15.93
CA THR A 24 15.42 -7.51 -15.56
C THR A 24 14.95 -8.88 -16.03
N THR A 25 14.35 -9.67 -15.13
CA THR A 25 13.70 -10.94 -15.50
C THR A 25 12.68 -10.68 -16.61
N ALA A 26 12.26 -11.70 -17.35
CA ALA A 26 11.25 -11.60 -18.42
C ALA A 26 9.94 -10.90 -17.96
N THR A 27 9.68 -10.84 -16.66
CA THR A 27 8.55 -10.15 -16.02
C THR A 27 8.83 -8.67 -15.70
N GLY A 28 10.03 -8.15 -15.98
CA GLY A 28 10.43 -6.79 -15.60
C GLY A 28 10.76 -6.61 -14.12
N GLN A 29 10.74 -7.65 -13.31
CA GLN A 29 11.11 -7.60 -11.89
C GLN A 29 12.59 -7.24 -11.71
N ARG A 30 12.89 -6.27 -10.82
CA ARG A 30 14.26 -5.75 -10.61
C ARG A 30 15.12 -6.66 -9.75
N LEU A 31 14.55 -7.16 -8.64
CA LEU A 31 15.22 -8.09 -7.72
C LEU A 31 14.18 -8.89 -6.93
N ASP A 32 14.63 -10.01 -6.34
CA ASP A 32 13.81 -10.83 -5.45
C ASP A 32 14.31 -10.68 -4.01
N ILE A 33 13.62 -9.84 -3.24
CA ILE A 33 13.99 -9.54 -1.85
C ILE A 33 13.87 -10.77 -0.95
N ALA A 34 12.95 -11.70 -1.26
CA ALA A 34 12.78 -12.93 -0.47
C ALA A 34 14.01 -13.82 -0.56
N LYS A 35 14.68 -13.83 -1.72
CA LYS A 35 15.93 -14.60 -1.93
C LYS A 35 17.16 -13.87 -1.42
N LEU A 36 17.21 -12.54 -1.60
CA LEU A 36 18.40 -11.75 -1.31
C LEU A 36 18.49 -11.26 0.13
N ALA A 37 17.37 -11.11 0.81
CA ALA A 37 17.27 -10.71 2.21
C ALA A 37 16.23 -11.58 2.96
N PRO A 38 16.44 -12.91 3.07
CA PRO A 38 15.44 -13.86 3.57
C PRO A 38 15.03 -13.57 5.01
N GLU A 39 15.96 -13.14 5.87
CA GLU A 39 15.63 -12.81 7.26
C GLU A 39 14.75 -11.57 7.39
N VAL A 40 14.97 -10.55 6.58
CA VAL A 40 14.08 -9.36 6.52
C VAL A 40 12.70 -9.77 6.03
N TYR A 41 12.62 -10.58 4.98
CA TYR A 41 11.34 -11.04 4.43
C TYR A 41 10.57 -11.89 5.46
N LYS A 42 11.24 -12.77 6.18
CA LYS A 42 10.66 -13.58 7.26
C LYS A 42 10.14 -12.71 8.43
N ALA A 43 10.92 -11.71 8.83
CA ALA A 43 10.50 -10.77 9.87
C ALA A 43 9.25 -9.98 9.44
N MET A 44 9.16 -9.58 8.18
CA MET A 44 7.97 -8.91 7.62
C MET A 44 6.74 -9.82 7.65
N ILE A 45 6.87 -11.11 7.33
CA ILE A 45 5.76 -12.08 7.44
C ILE A 45 5.29 -12.20 8.89
N ALA A 46 6.22 -12.28 9.84
CA ALA A 46 5.89 -12.37 11.26
C ALA A 46 5.18 -11.10 11.77
N LEU A 47 5.64 -9.91 11.34
CA LEU A 47 5.00 -8.64 11.64
C LEU A 47 3.59 -8.57 11.07
N ASP A 48 3.39 -8.95 9.80
CA ASP A 48 2.06 -8.98 9.16
C ASP A 48 1.09 -9.89 9.92
N ALA A 49 1.53 -11.09 10.27
CA ALA A 49 0.71 -12.03 11.04
C ALA A 49 0.38 -11.52 12.45
N ALA A 50 1.27 -10.78 13.09
CA ALA A 50 1.03 -10.18 14.39
C ALA A 50 0.06 -8.99 14.30
N ALA A 51 0.22 -8.13 13.30
CA ALA A 51 -0.59 -6.93 13.10
C ALA A 51 -2.07 -7.21 12.85
N ARG A 52 -2.41 -8.34 12.23
CA ARG A 52 -3.81 -8.72 11.89
C ARG A 52 -4.62 -9.26 13.06
N LYS A 53 -4.01 -9.50 14.21
CA LYS A 53 -4.70 -10.12 15.36
C LYS A 53 -5.73 -9.17 15.98
N GLY A 54 -6.87 -9.71 16.36
CA GLY A 54 -7.91 -8.97 17.09
C GLY A 54 -8.79 -8.06 16.23
N LEU A 55 -8.54 -7.93 14.92
CA LEU A 55 -9.39 -7.19 14.01
C LEU A 55 -10.22 -8.12 13.12
N GLU A 56 -11.39 -7.65 12.70
CA GLU A 56 -12.24 -8.39 11.77
C GLU A 56 -11.55 -8.59 10.42
N PRO A 57 -11.52 -9.82 9.87
CA PRO A 57 -10.85 -10.10 8.61
C PRO A 57 -11.34 -9.24 7.42
N THR A 58 -12.64 -8.91 7.39
CA THR A 58 -13.23 -8.04 6.36
C THR A 58 -12.68 -6.62 6.44
N LEU A 59 -12.57 -6.06 7.66
CA LEU A 59 -11.99 -4.74 7.90
C LEU A 59 -10.51 -4.71 7.48
N VAL A 60 -9.75 -5.72 7.90
CA VAL A 60 -8.32 -5.84 7.54
C VAL A 60 -8.13 -5.81 6.03
N GLU A 61 -8.90 -6.62 5.27
CA GLU A 61 -8.73 -6.66 3.81
C GLU A 61 -9.19 -5.36 3.11
N LEU A 62 -10.16 -4.62 3.65
CA LEU A 62 -10.51 -3.29 3.15
C LEU A 62 -9.35 -2.29 3.34
N VAL A 63 -8.74 -2.26 4.53
CA VAL A 63 -7.57 -1.42 4.86
C VAL A 63 -6.38 -1.75 3.95
N LEU A 64 -6.06 -3.04 3.80
CA LEU A 64 -4.95 -3.52 2.96
C LEU A 64 -5.18 -3.16 1.48
N THR A 65 -6.40 -3.32 1.00
CA THR A 65 -6.78 -2.96 -0.37
C THR A 65 -6.70 -1.46 -0.58
N ARG A 66 -7.22 -0.64 0.36
CA ARG A 66 -7.20 0.83 0.23
C ARG A 66 -5.78 1.38 0.23
N ALA A 67 -4.94 0.98 1.17
CA ALA A 67 -3.52 1.38 1.19
C ALA A 67 -2.80 0.98 -0.11
N SER A 68 -3.13 -0.19 -0.67
CA SER A 68 -2.55 -0.66 -1.93
C SER A 68 -3.05 0.13 -3.14
N GLN A 69 -4.28 0.67 -3.12
CA GLN A 69 -4.78 1.62 -4.14
C GLN A 69 -3.96 2.91 -4.11
N LEU A 70 -3.79 3.50 -2.93
CA LEU A 70 -3.03 4.75 -2.74
C LEU A 70 -1.56 4.62 -3.15
N ASN A 71 -0.94 3.49 -2.85
CA ASN A 71 0.45 3.20 -3.21
C ASN A 71 0.61 2.63 -4.63
N HIS A 72 -0.46 2.45 -5.41
CA HIS A 72 -0.45 1.88 -6.75
C HIS A 72 0.24 0.50 -6.84
N CYS A 73 0.06 -0.36 -5.82
CA CYS A 73 0.68 -1.68 -5.76
C CYS A 73 -0.18 -2.74 -6.47
N ALA A 74 0.07 -2.98 -7.75
CA ALA A 74 -0.70 -3.96 -8.53
C ALA A 74 -0.66 -5.38 -7.95
N TRP A 75 0.50 -5.86 -7.47
CA TRP A 75 0.63 -7.16 -6.81
C TRP A 75 -0.26 -7.26 -5.57
N CYS A 76 -0.21 -6.24 -4.73
CA CYS A 76 -0.96 -6.23 -3.49
C CYS A 76 -2.47 -6.12 -3.75
N LEU A 77 -2.87 -5.29 -4.72
CA LEU A 77 -4.27 -5.18 -5.13
C LEU A 77 -4.83 -6.53 -5.63
N ASP A 78 -4.11 -7.21 -6.51
CA ASP A 78 -4.53 -8.52 -6.99
C ASP A 78 -4.66 -9.55 -5.87
N MET A 79 -3.78 -9.51 -4.89
CA MET A 79 -3.80 -10.42 -3.73
C MET A 79 -4.95 -10.08 -2.79
N HIS A 80 -5.02 -8.84 -2.30
CA HIS A 80 -5.96 -8.43 -1.26
C HIS A 80 -7.41 -8.39 -1.75
N THR A 81 -7.67 -8.01 -3.01
CA THR A 81 -9.04 -8.09 -3.54
C THR A 81 -9.56 -9.53 -3.63
N ARG A 82 -8.69 -10.52 -3.87
CA ARG A 82 -9.07 -11.94 -3.80
C ARG A 82 -9.30 -12.42 -2.38
N ASP A 83 -8.43 -12.01 -1.46
CA ASP A 83 -8.55 -12.43 -0.07
C ASP A 83 -9.76 -11.75 0.60
N ALA A 84 -10.06 -10.50 0.27
CA ALA A 84 -11.27 -9.81 0.67
C ALA A 84 -12.55 -10.58 0.29
N ARG A 85 -12.62 -11.11 -0.95
CA ARG A 85 -13.75 -11.95 -1.38
C ARG A 85 -13.89 -13.22 -0.55
N LYS A 86 -12.77 -13.87 -0.22
CA LYS A 86 -12.78 -15.10 0.60
C LYS A 86 -13.32 -14.86 2.01
N VAL A 87 -13.11 -13.67 2.57
CA VAL A 87 -13.63 -13.30 3.88
C VAL A 87 -15.01 -12.62 3.83
N GLY A 88 -15.62 -12.53 2.65
CA GLY A 88 -17.01 -12.10 2.48
C GLY A 88 -17.22 -10.62 2.11
N VAL A 89 -16.16 -9.89 1.73
CA VAL A 89 -16.33 -8.55 1.16
C VAL A 89 -16.96 -8.66 -0.23
N THR A 90 -18.05 -7.93 -0.47
CA THR A 90 -18.78 -7.98 -1.75
C THR A 90 -18.01 -7.30 -2.88
N GLU A 91 -18.26 -7.75 -4.13
CA GLU A 91 -17.70 -7.11 -5.33
C GLU A 91 -18.01 -5.61 -5.39
N GLN A 92 -19.26 -5.24 -5.10
CA GLN A 92 -19.68 -3.85 -5.11
C GLN A 92 -18.89 -3.01 -4.11
N LYS A 93 -18.63 -3.52 -2.91
CA LYS A 93 -17.82 -2.86 -1.89
C LYS A 93 -16.38 -2.66 -2.37
N LEU A 94 -15.78 -3.66 -3.03
CA LEU A 94 -14.44 -3.55 -3.60
C LEU A 94 -14.37 -2.56 -4.77
N TYR A 95 -15.37 -2.52 -5.65
CA TYR A 95 -15.40 -1.57 -6.76
C TYR A 95 -15.52 -0.12 -6.30
N LEU A 96 -16.28 0.13 -5.22
CA LEU A 96 -16.52 1.46 -4.68
C LEU A 96 -15.46 1.90 -3.64
N LEU A 97 -14.52 1.03 -3.30
CA LEU A 97 -13.53 1.33 -2.24
C LEU A 97 -12.65 2.55 -2.55
N ASN A 98 -12.40 2.83 -3.81
CA ASN A 98 -11.66 4.04 -4.21
C ASN A 98 -12.46 5.34 -4.09
N ALA A 99 -13.78 5.23 -3.89
CA ALA A 99 -14.72 6.33 -3.71
C ALA A 99 -15.59 6.10 -2.46
N TRP A 100 -15.02 5.50 -1.43
CA TRP A 100 -15.75 5.09 -0.22
C TRP A 100 -16.45 6.25 0.48
N GLU A 101 -15.89 7.45 0.41
CA GLU A 101 -16.47 8.67 1.02
C GLU A 101 -17.86 9.00 0.42
N GLU A 102 -17.99 8.85 -0.92
CA GLU A 102 -19.25 9.09 -1.65
C GLU A 102 -20.22 7.91 -1.56
N ALA A 103 -19.73 6.70 -1.30
CA ALA A 103 -20.53 5.49 -1.20
C ALA A 103 -21.24 5.38 0.18
N ARG A 104 -22.03 6.38 0.52
CA ARG A 104 -22.75 6.49 1.81
C ARG A 104 -23.68 5.29 2.03
N GLY A 105 -23.59 4.69 3.23
CA GLY A 105 -24.36 3.50 3.59
C GLY A 105 -23.78 2.17 3.11
N MET A 106 -22.70 2.20 2.31
CA MET A 106 -21.99 0.98 1.89
C MET A 106 -21.01 0.49 2.96
N TYR A 107 -20.40 1.42 3.70
CA TYR A 107 -19.41 1.17 4.75
C TYR A 107 -19.97 1.60 6.10
N SER A 108 -19.76 0.78 7.15
CA SER A 108 -20.08 1.15 8.53
C SER A 108 -19.20 2.32 9.00
N ASP A 109 -19.61 2.98 10.10
CA ASP A 109 -18.82 4.07 10.69
C ASP A 109 -17.43 3.59 11.07
N ARG A 110 -17.32 2.40 11.65
CA ARG A 110 -16.04 1.73 11.97
C ARG A 110 -15.16 1.49 10.72
N GLU A 111 -15.73 1.04 9.61
CA GLU A 111 -14.99 0.87 8.34
C GLU A 111 -14.56 2.22 7.77
N ARG A 112 -15.42 3.23 7.83
CA ARG A 112 -15.12 4.59 7.36
C ARG A 112 -13.98 5.22 8.14
N ALA A 113 -14.01 5.12 9.47
CA ALA A 113 -12.94 5.60 10.36
C ALA A 113 -11.61 4.91 10.07
N ALA A 114 -11.63 3.58 9.86
CA ALA A 114 -10.43 2.82 9.47
C ALA A 114 -9.89 3.23 8.10
N LEU A 115 -10.75 3.49 7.13
CA LEU A 115 -10.35 3.92 5.78
C LEU A 115 -9.75 5.33 5.81
N ALA A 116 -10.35 6.28 6.54
CA ALA A 116 -9.82 7.63 6.72
C ALA A 116 -8.43 7.59 7.38
N LEU A 117 -8.27 6.83 8.46
CA LEU A 117 -6.97 6.65 9.11
C LEU A 117 -5.95 5.97 8.17
N THR A 118 -6.39 5.01 7.37
CA THR A 118 -5.54 4.35 6.36
C THR A 118 -4.99 5.34 5.35
N GLU A 119 -5.81 6.27 4.87
CA GLU A 119 -5.40 7.30 3.93
C GLU A 119 -4.40 8.27 4.55
N ALA A 120 -4.72 8.82 5.72
CA ALA A 120 -3.86 9.77 6.43
C ALA A 120 -2.47 9.17 6.75
N VAL A 121 -2.41 7.93 7.21
CA VAL A 121 -1.14 7.25 7.52
C VAL A 121 -0.40 6.82 6.24
N THR A 122 -1.10 6.47 5.17
CA THR A 122 -0.47 6.05 3.90
C THR A 122 0.12 7.24 3.14
N VAL A 123 -0.59 8.37 3.10
CA VAL A 123 -0.16 9.61 2.43
C VAL A 123 0.32 10.61 3.48
N LEU A 124 1.20 10.17 4.36
CA LEU A 124 1.62 10.88 5.57
C LEU A 124 2.17 12.31 5.31
N THR A 125 2.68 12.58 4.11
CA THR A 125 3.22 13.88 3.71
C THR A 125 2.14 14.91 3.33
N ASP A 126 0.88 14.49 3.21
CA ASP A 126 -0.26 15.35 2.92
C ASP A 126 -1.09 15.55 4.19
N GLY A 127 -0.73 16.58 4.97
CA GLY A 127 -1.43 16.95 6.20
C GLY A 127 -1.11 16.08 7.43
N PHE A 128 -0.20 15.11 7.32
CA PHE A 128 0.14 14.15 8.37
C PHE A 128 -1.07 13.29 8.76
N VAL A 129 -1.32 13.10 10.04
CA VAL A 129 -2.53 12.47 10.57
C VAL A 129 -3.28 13.55 11.37
N PRO A 130 -4.34 14.16 10.81
CA PRO A 130 -5.11 15.17 11.53
C PRO A 130 -5.73 14.61 12.81
N ASP A 131 -5.80 15.43 13.87
CA ASP A 131 -6.36 15.01 15.15
C ASP A 131 -7.81 14.54 15.04
N GLU A 132 -8.59 15.11 14.11
CA GLU A 132 -9.96 14.72 13.83
C GLU A 132 -10.03 13.28 13.31
N VAL A 133 -9.18 12.92 12.35
CA VAL A 133 -9.11 11.56 11.77
C VAL A 133 -8.70 10.54 12.83
N TYR A 134 -7.72 10.89 13.66
CA TYR A 134 -7.33 10.03 14.77
C TYR A 134 -8.45 9.86 15.80
N SER A 135 -9.13 10.94 16.15
CA SER A 135 -10.20 10.95 17.14
C SER A 135 -11.43 10.15 16.66
N GLU A 136 -11.78 10.25 15.38
CA GLU A 136 -12.84 9.43 14.76
C GLU A 136 -12.49 7.94 14.83
N ALA A 137 -11.25 7.56 14.53
CA ALA A 137 -10.81 6.18 14.69
C ALA A 137 -10.82 5.74 16.17
N ALA A 138 -10.34 6.57 17.10
CA ALA A 138 -10.35 6.28 18.53
C ALA A 138 -11.78 6.14 19.12
N ALA A 139 -12.79 6.71 18.48
CA ALA A 139 -14.18 6.53 18.88
C ALA A 139 -14.76 5.17 18.47
N GLU A 140 -14.23 4.55 17.42
CA GLU A 140 -14.75 3.30 16.84
C GLU A 140 -13.93 2.05 17.26
N PHE A 141 -12.72 2.24 17.81
CA PHE A 141 -11.80 1.17 18.18
C PHE A 141 -11.35 1.30 19.62
N SER A 142 -11.18 0.18 20.33
CA SER A 142 -10.44 0.20 21.60
C SER A 142 -8.96 0.57 21.36
N ASP A 143 -8.24 0.94 22.42
CA ASP A 143 -6.82 1.28 22.32
C ASP A 143 -6.00 0.13 21.73
N GLU A 144 -6.31 -1.11 22.08
CA GLU A 144 -5.66 -2.31 21.56
C GLU A 144 -5.99 -2.52 20.07
N GLU A 145 -7.25 -2.37 19.67
CA GLU A 145 -7.67 -2.50 18.27
C GLU A 145 -7.09 -1.38 17.41
N LEU A 146 -7.05 -0.14 17.93
CA LEU A 146 -6.45 1.00 17.24
C LEU A 146 -4.96 0.81 17.02
N ALA A 147 -4.24 0.29 18.02
CA ALA A 147 -2.83 -0.08 17.89
C ALA A 147 -2.62 -1.17 16.85
N GLN A 148 -3.51 -2.17 16.77
CA GLN A 148 -3.49 -3.20 15.73
C GLN A 148 -3.79 -2.61 14.35
N LEU A 149 -4.80 -1.74 14.23
CA LEU A 149 -5.15 -1.07 12.97
C LEU A 149 -3.95 -0.26 12.42
N ILE A 150 -3.32 0.54 13.27
CA ILE A 150 -2.09 1.28 12.90
C ILE A 150 -1.00 0.30 12.45
N SER A 151 -0.83 -0.81 13.15
CA SER A 151 0.17 -1.84 12.79
C SER A 151 -0.13 -2.49 11.44
N VAL A 152 -1.39 -2.77 11.11
CA VAL A 152 -1.82 -3.27 9.79
C VAL A 152 -1.47 -2.26 8.70
N ILE A 153 -1.77 -0.97 8.91
CA ILE A 153 -1.49 0.10 7.95
C ILE A 153 0.03 0.24 7.73
N LEU A 154 0.84 0.23 8.79
CA LEU A 154 2.30 0.27 8.69
C LEU A 154 2.84 -0.91 7.89
N THR A 155 2.34 -2.10 8.17
CA THR A 155 2.81 -3.34 7.54
C THR A 155 2.48 -3.36 6.05
N ILE A 156 1.26 -3.03 5.66
CA ILE A 156 0.90 -2.99 4.23
C ILE A 156 1.69 -1.91 3.49
N ASN A 157 1.93 -0.76 4.10
CA ASN A 157 2.77 0.28 3.51
C ASN A 157 4.20 -0.21 3.27
N ALA A 158 4.76 -1.01 4.17
CA ALA A 158 6.07 -1.64 3.97
C ALA A 158 6.04 -2.65 2.82
N TRP A 159 5.03 -3.54 2.77
CA TRP A 159 4.84 -4.49 1.66
C TRP A 159 4.66 -3.81 0.30
N ASN A 160 3.85 -2.75 0.24
CA ASN A 160 3.65 -1.97 -0.98
C ASN A 160 4.98 -1.39 -1.48
N ARG A 161 5.81 -0.82 -0.59
CA ARG A 161 7.12 -0.26 -0.95
C ARG A 161 8.08 -1.33 -1.47
N ILE A 162 8.11 -2.50 -0.85
CA ILE A 162 8.87 -3.65 -1.35
C ILE A 162 8.41 -4.01 -2.77
N ALA A 163 7.12 -4.26 -2.97
CA ALA A 163 6.57 -4.74 -4.24
C ALA A 163 6.73 -3.71 -5.37
N VAL A 164 6.40 -2.45 -5.12
CA VAL A 164 6.52 -1.37 -6.12
C VAL A 164 7.98 -1.10 -6.48
N THR A 165 8.88 -1.01 -5.48
CA THR A 165 10.30 -0.78 -5.72
C THR A 165 10.94 -1.90 -6.51
N THR A 166 10.59 -3.15 -6.24
CA THR A 166 11.12 -4.32 -6.94
C THR A 166 10.39 -4.63 -8.24
N ARG A 167 9.33 -3.92 -8.57
CA ARG A 167 8.43 -4.17 -9.72
C ARG A 167 7.88 -5.60 -9.73
N LYS A 168 7.41 -6.05 -8.58
CA LYS A 168 6.74 -7.34 -8.47
C LYS A 168 5.39 -7.26 -9.19
N ALA A 169 5.27 -7.95 -10.31
CA ALA A 169 4.04 -7.98 -11.10
C ALA A 169 3.08 -9.07 -10.63
N PRO A 170 1.75 -8.85 -10.64
CA PRO A 170 0.79 -9.90 -10.41
C PRO A 170 0.82 -10.92 -11.55
N PRO A 171 0.51 -12.21 -11.27
CA PRO A 171 0.39 -13.21 -12.33
C PRO A 171 -0.83 -12.89 -13.21
N VAL A 172 -0.66 -13.04 -14.54
CA VAL A 172 -1.80 -13.04 -15.46
C VAL A 172 -2.55 -14.35 -15.29
N ARG A 173 -3.87 -14.26 -15.09
CA ARG A 173 -4.77 -15.41 -15.00
C ARG A 173 -5.74 -15.37 -16.17
N SER A 174 -5.89 -16.51 -16.81
CA SER A 174 -6.93 -16.78 -17.82
C SER A 174 -8.27 -17.07 -17.13
#